data_53627ac4b7d6d33c25367476a4044d93
#
_entry.id   53627ac4b7d6d33c25367476a4044d93
#
_cell.length_a   1.000
_cell.length_b   1.000
_cell.length_c   1.000
_cell.angle_alpha   90.00
_cell.angle_beta   90.00
_cell.angle_gamma   90.00
#
_symmetry.space_group_name_H-M   'P 1'
#
loop_
_entity.id
_entity.type
_entity.pdbx_description
1 polymer ?
#
loop_
_entity_poly.entity_id
_entity_poly.type
_entity_poly.pdbx_seq_one_letter_code
_entity_poly.pdbx_strand_id
1 'polypeptide(L)'
;MGLQVLDREDSFETHAYAFTGVSDVYELFMLDVAGAAEIPATRLFGRSPAGMNSTGEGDLRNYYDSVRQKQQSVLRPALEKLLPVLCMSAWGEAPEIDFDFNPVRDLSDAERAQLAQTHTATVAQAFQAGLVDRETALAELRRQGHGTGFWLDEI
;
A
#
# COMPACT_ATOMS: atom_id res chain seq x y z
N MET A 1 20.19 50.76 7.33
CA MET A 1 19.70 51.51 6.17
C MET A 1 20.94 51.95 5.39
N GLY A 2 21.20 51.35 4.24
CA GLY A 2 22.35 51.77 3.39
C GLY A 2 21.92 52.88 2.47
N LEU A 3 22.68 53.98 2.43
CA LEU A 3 22.49 55.07 1.48
C LEU A 3 23.25 54.71 0.20
N GLN A 4 22.57 54.60 -0.93
CA GLN A 4 23.20 54.50 -2.24
C GLN A 4 23.30 55.90 -2.84
N VAL A 5 24.49 56.30 -3.20
CA VAL A 5 24.74 57.59 -3.87
C VAL A 5 24.94 57.27 -5.36
N LEU A 6 24.09 57.86 -6.20
CA LEU A 6 24.12 57.69 -7.65
C LEU A 6 24.71 58.99 -8.27
N ASP A 7 25.51 58.90 -9.35
CA ASP A 7 25.95 60.00 -10.15
C ASP A 7 24.85 60.43 -11.13
N ARG A 8 25.00 61.58 -11.76
CA ARG A 8 23.95 62.16 -12.62
C ARG A 8 23.66 61.32 -13.87
N GLU A 9 24.59 60.47 -14.25
CA GLU A 9 24.48 59.62 -15.41
C GLU A 9 24.07 58.10 -15.00
N ASP A 10 24.02 57.84 -13.70
CA ASP A 10 23.63 56.53 -13.20
C ASP A 10 22.11 56.36 -13.16
N SER A 11 21.61 55.19 -13.55
CA SER A 11 20.21 54.78 -13.37
C SER A 11 20.11 53.66 -12.36
N PHE A 12 19.18 53.80 -11.43
CA PHE A 12 18.86 52.71 -10.46
C PHE A 12 17.50 52.13 -10.79
N GLU A 13 17.50 50.86 -11.19
CA GLU A 13 16.27 50.13 -11.42
C GLU A 13 16.11 49.04 -10.34
N THR A 14 14.98 49.04 -9.68
CA THR A 14 14.58 47.99 -8.75
C THR A 14 13.69 47.00 -9.47
N HIS A 15 14.13 45.76 -9.59
CA HIS A 15 13.31 44.69 -10.11
C HIS A 15 12.70 43.94 -8.93
N ALA A 16 11.38 44.00 -8.75
CA ALA A 16 10.65 43.20 -7.82
C ALA A 16 10.30 41.84 -8.48
N TYR A 17 10.90 40.78 -8.00
CA TYR A 17 10.54 39.44 -8.43
C TYR A 17 9.36 38.94 -7.61
N ALA A 18 8.21 38.70 -8.24
CA ALA A 18 7.07 38.03 -7.61
C ALA A 18 7.17 36.55 -7.85
N PHE A 19 7.25 35.78 -6.79
CA PHE A 19 7.24 34.33 -6.82
C PHE A 19 5.82 33.78 -6.66
N THR A 20 4.81 34.57 -7.06
CA THR A 20 3.41 34.17 -7.03
C THR A 20 3.19 32.98 -7.99
N GLY A 21 2.60 31.92 -7.51
CA GLY A 21 2.31 30.70 -8.33
C GLY A 21 3.43 29.65 -8.39
N VAL A 22 4.62 29.92 -7.82
CA VAL A 22 5.70 28.92 -7.79
C VAL A 22 5.27 27.67 -7.00
N SER A 23 4.50 27.83 -5.92
CA SER A 23 3.95 26.70 -5.16
C SER A 23 3.03 25.81 -6.01
N ASP A 24 2.19 26.40 -6.83
CA ASP A 24 1.25 25.67 -7.68
C ASP A 24 1.99 24.86 -8.75
N VAL A 25 3.00 25.47 -9.37
CA VAL A 25 3.87 24.80 -10.34
C VAL A 25 4.64 23.65 -9.68
N TYR A 26 5.15 23.87 -8.47
CA TYR A 26 5.84 22.83 -7.71
C TYR A 26 4.91 21.64 -7.37
N GLU A 27 3.67 21.90 -7.00
CA GLU A 27 2.67 20.87 -6.75
C GLU A 27 2.36 20.05 -8.01
N LEU A 28 2.25 20.68 -9.17
CA LEU A 28 2.09 19.97 -10.44
C LEU A 28 3.26 19.03 -10.73
N PHE A 29 4.50 19.50 -10.55
CA PHE A 29 5.67 18.63 -10.70
C PHE A 29 5.68 17.47 -9.71
N MET A 30 5.24 17.69 -8.47
CA MET A 30 5.11 16.60 -7.50
C MET A 30 4.10 15.53 -7.97
N LEU A 31 2.98 15.95 -8.54
CA LEU A 31 1.98 15.02 -9.09
C LEU A 31 2.53 14.26 -10.30
N ASP A 32 3.26 14.93 -11.20
CA ASP A 32 3.89 14.28 -12.34
C ASP A 32 4.91 13.21 -11.91
N VAL A 33 5.76 13.55 -10.92
CA VAL A 33 6.73 12.61 -10.35
C VAL A 33 6.02 11.43 -9.66
N ALA A 34 4.96 11.70 -8.89
CA ALA A 34 4.17 10.67 -8.23
C ALA A 34 3.50 9.74 -9.26
N GLY A 35 2.94 10.30 -10.33
CA GLY A 35 2.35 9.54 -11.44
C GLY A 35 3.37 8.69 -12.18
N ALA A 36 4.54 9.24 -12.49
CA ALA A 36 5.64 8.50 -13.14
C ALA A 36 6.20 7.38 -12.26
N ALA A 37 6.21 7.55 -10.93
CA ALA A 37 6.64 6.54 -9.98
C ALA A 37 5.55 5.50 -9.67
N GLU A 38 4.30 5.71 -10.10
CA GLU A 38 3.12 4.93 -9.70
C GLU A 38 2.93 4.86 -8.17
N ILE A 39 3.34 5.92 -7.46
CA ILE A 39 3.22 6.04 -6.00
C ILE A 39 2.39 7.28 -5.68
N PRO A 40 1.32 7.18 -4.87
CA PRO A 40 0.53 8.34 -4.47
C PRO A 40 1.38 9.46 -3.88
N ALA A 41 1.10 10.71 -4.26
CA ALA A 41 1.85 11.87 -3.78
C ALA A 41 1.86 11.98 -2.25
N THR A 42 0.78 11.59 -1.59
CA THR A 42 0.66 11.51 -0.13
C THR A 42 1.69 10.57 0.49
N ARG A 43 1.98 9.44 -0.17
CA ARG A 43 2.96 8.45 0.30
C ARG A 43 4.38 8.85 -0.08
N LEU A 44 4.58 9.39 -1.29
CA LEU A 44 5.91 9.75 -1.80
C LEU A 44 6.47 10.99 -1.11
N PHE A 45 5.63 12.01 -0.88
CA PHE A 45 6.05 13.31 -0.36
C PHE A 45 5.54 13.61 1.07
N GLY A 46 4.74 12.72 1.66
CA GLY A 46 4.21 12.87 3.02
C GLY A 46 3.18 13.99 3.17
N ARG A 47 2.67 14.56 2.07
CA ARG A 47 1.67 15.62 2.08
C ARG A 47 0.68 15.44 0.94
N SER A 48 -0.56 15.85 1.16
CA SER A 48 -1.59 15.88 0.11
C SER A 48 -1.45 17.15 -0.72
N PRO A 49 -1.52 17.07 -2.05
CA PRO A 49 -1.62 18.27 -2.90
C PRO A 49 -2.89 19.03 -2.56
N ALA A 50 -2.80 20.38 -2.57
CA ALA A 50 -3.94 21.24 -2.31
C ALA A 50 -5.05 21.01 -3.36
N GLY A 51 -6.29 20.79 -2.89
CA GLY A 51 -7.47 20.68 -3.77
C GLY A 51 -7.89 19.29 -4.21
N MET A 52 -7.13 18.23 -3.93
CA MET A 52 -7.60 16.84 -4.10
C MET A 52 -8.21 16.30 -2.82
N ASN A 53 -9.21 15.42 -2.95
CA ASN A 53 -9.91 14.75 -1.85
C ASN A 53 -9.01 14.57 -0.63
N SER A 54 -9.37 15.23 0.45
CA SER A 54 -8.53 15.51 1.61
C SER A 54 -7.91 14.31 2.33
N THR A 55 -8.27 13.09 1.96
CA THR A 55 -7.78 11.86 2.61
C THR A 55 -6.77 11.08 1.76
N GLY A 56 -6.73 11.24 0.44
CA GLY A 56 -5.91 10.41 -0.45
C GLY A 56 -6.20 8.89 -0.34
N GLU A 57 -7.31 8.53 0.29
CA GLU A 57 -7.64 7.14 0.62
C GLU A 57 -7.92 6.29 -0.63
N GLY A 58 -8.56 6.91 -1.64
CA GLY A 58 -8.79 6.29 -2.95
C GLY A 58 -7.49 5.96 -3.67
N ASP A 59 -6.54 6.90 -3.66
CA ASP A 59 -5.24 6.72 -4.31
C ASP A 59 -4.39 5.66 -3.61
N LEU A 60 -4.45 5.61 -2.28
CA LEU A 60 -3.80 4.56 -1.50
C LEU A 60 -4.40 3.19 -1.78
N ARG A 61 -5.72 3.08 -1.93
CA ARG A 61 -6.38 1.82 -2.31
C ARG A 61 -5.91 1.34 -3.68
N ASN A 62 -5.96 2.21 -4.69
CA ASN A 62 -5.47 1.90 -6.03
C ASN A 62 -4.00 1.48 -6.04
N TYR A 63 -3.18 2.12 -5.22
CA TYR A 63 -1.77 1.76 -5.05
C TYR A 63 -1.61 0.36 -4.46
N TYR A 64 -2.34 0.00 -3.40
CA TYR A 64 -2.28 -1.33 -2.82
C TYR A 64 -2.80 -2.41 -3.77
N ASP A 65 -3.83 -2.11 -4.56
CA ASP A 65 -4.33 -3.04 -5.58
C ASP A 65 -3.29 -3.25 -6.70
N SER A 66 -2.61 -2.20 -7.13
CA SER A 66 -1.49 -2.27 -8.09
C SER A 66 -0.33 -3.12 -7.54
N VAL A 67 0.07 -2.92 -6.27
CA VAL A 67 1.11 -3.74 -5.62
C VAL A 67 0.69 -5.21 -5.56
N ARG A 68 -0.55 -5.50 -5.16
CA ARG A 68 -1.09 -6.86 -5.12
C ARG A 68 -1.09 -7.51 -6.51
N GLN A 69 -1.48 -6.77 -7.52
CA GLN A 69 -1.41 -7.27 -8.90
C GLN A 69 0.02 -7.62 -9.31
N LYS A 70 1.00 -6.77 -8.99
CA LYS A 70 2.44 -7.05 -9.26
C LYS A 70 2.95 -8.27 -8.48
N GLN A 71 2.53 -8.45 -7.24
CA GLN A 71 2.84 -9.65 -6.45
C GLN A 71 2.33 -10.92 -7.16
N GLN A 72 1.08 -10.93 -7.62
CA GLN A 72 0.49 -12.10 -8.24
C GLN A 72 0.97 -12.35 -9.68
N SER A 73 1.14 -11.30 -10.49
CA SER A 73 1.48 -11.44 -11.90
C SER A 73 2.98 -11.54 -12.20
N VAL A 74 3.82 -10.98 -11.34
CA VAL A 74 5.28 -10.91 -11.56
C VAL A 74 6.04 -11.73 -10.52
N LEU A 75 5.80 -11.46 -9.23
CA LEU A 75 6.61 -12.08 -8.18
C LEU A 75 6.23 -13.55 -7.95
N ARG A 76 4.93 -13.90 -7.90
CA ARG A 76 4.49 -15.28 -7.68
C ARG A 76 5.07 -16.25 -8.71
N PRO A 77 4.96 -16.05 -10.03
CA PRO A 77 5.52 -16.96 -11.02
C PRO A 77 7.05 -17.07 -10.97
N ALA A 78 7.73 -15.99 -10.55
CA ALA A 78 9.18 -16.02 -10.38
C ALA A 78 9.58 -16.84 -9.14
N LEU A 79 8.88 -16.67 -8.02
CA LEU A 79 9.12 -17.41 -6.78
C LEU A 79 8.77 -18.90 -6.92
N GLU A 80 7.68 -19.25 -7.59
CA GLU A 80 7.29 -20.63 -7.88
C GLU A 80 8.37 -21.40 -8.65
N LYS A 81 9.14 -20.71 -9.50
CA LYS A 81 10.27 -21.31 -10.20
C LYS A 81 11.56 -21.34 -9.37
N LEU A 82 11.77 -20.32 -8.55
CA LEU A 82 13.01 -20.15 -7.80
C LEU A 82 13.03 -21.04 -6.54
N LEU A 83 11.92 -21.11 -5.80
CA LEU A 83 11.86 -21.82 -4.52
C LEU A 83 12.25 -23.29 -4.62
N PRO A 84 11.76 -24.09 -5.59
CA PRO A 84 12.17 -25.50 -5.73
C PRO A 84 13.69 -25.66 -5.96
N VAL A 85 14.30 -24.74 -6.74
CA VAL A 85 15.74 -24.77 -7.00
C VAL A 85 16.54 -24.47 -5.75
N LEU A 86 16.09 -23.48 -4.96
CA LEU A 86 16.72 -23.14 -3.68
C LEU A 86 16.60 -24.30 -2.67
N CYS A 87 15.42 -24.93 -2.58
CA CYS A 87 15.22 -26.06 -1.68
C CYS A 87 16.07 -27.26 -2.08
N MET A 88 16.12 -27.57 -3.38
CA MET A 88 16.99 -28.64 -3.88
C MET A 88 18.46 -28.37 -3.54
N SER A 89 18.91 -27.12 -3.67
CA SER A 89 20.28 -26.72 -3.33
C SER A 89 20.57 -26.79 -1.83
N ALA A 90 19.59 -26.41 -1.00
CA ALA A 90 19.80 -26.31 0.44
C ALA A 90 19.60 -27.66 1.19
N TRP A 91 18.61 -28.44 0.75
CA TRP A 91 18.17 -29.64 1.46
C TRP A 91 18.29 -30.93 0.65
N GLY A 92 18.62 -30.83 -0.64
CA GLY A 92 18.71 -31.98 -1.55
C GLY A 92 17.36 -32.52 -2.03
N GLU A 93 16.28 -31.85 -1.71
CA GLU A 93 14.93 -32.18 -2.13
C GLU A 93 14.14 -30.92 -2.46
N ALA A 94 13.11 -31.05 -3.31
CA ALA A 94 12.22 -29.95 -3.67
C ALA A 94 10.80 -30.29 -3.18
N PRO A 95 10.46 -29.98 -1.92
CA PRO A 95 9.11 -30.18 -1.41
C PRO A 95 8.11 -29.28 -2.17
N GLU A 96 6.86 -29.71 -2.19
CA GLU A 96 5.77 -28.85 -2.65
C GLU A 96 5.61 -27.68 -1.65
N ILE A 97 5.87 -26.47 -2.12
CA ILE A 97 5.79 -25.26 -1.30
C ILE A 97 4.60 -24.44 -1.78
N ASP A 98 3.66 -24.24 -0.89
CA ASP A 98 2.63 -23.21 -1.05
C ASP A 98 3.02 -21.98 -0.22
N PHE A 99 2.76 -20.80 -0.77
CA PHE A 99 3.04 -19.53 -0.09
C PHE A 99 2.02 -18.46 -0.49
N ASP A 100 1.72 -17.61 0.46
CA ASP A 100 0.92 -16.41 0.24
C ASP A 100 1.70 -15.15 0.62
N PHE A 101 1.41 -14.07 -0.11
CA PHE A 101 1.96 -12.77 0.24
C PHE A 101 1.23 -12.18 1.44
N ASN A 102 1.97 -11.62 2.36
CA ASN A 102 1.38 -10.85 3.44
C ASN A 102 0.52 -9.70 2.88
N PRO A 103 -0.56 -9.31 3.56
CA PRO A 103 -1.36 -8.15 3.18
C PRO A 103 -0.48 -6.91 3.01
N VAL A 104 -0.66 -6.17 1.91
CA VAL A 104 0.11 -4.95 1.62
C VAL A 104 -0.27 -3.81 2.57
N ARG A 105 -1.48 -3.86 3.11
CA ARG A 105 -1.99 -2.92 4.11
C ARG A 105 -2.17 -3.64 5.43
N ASP A 106 -1.57 -3.10 6.48
CA ASP A 106 -1.90 -3.52 7.83
C ASP A 106 -3.28 -3.01 8.21
N LEU A 107 -4.13 -3.93 8.61
CA LEU A 107 -5.44 -3.61 9.16
C LEU A 107 -5.25 -3.09 10.59
N SER A 108 -6.01 -2.07 10.98
CA SER A 108 -6.12 -1.67 12.38
C SER A 108 -6.74 -2.80 13.21
N ASP A 109 -6.54 -2.79 14.52
CA ASP A 109 -7.10 -3.80 15.40
C ASP A 109 -8.64 -3.85 15.33
N ALA A 110 -9.29 -2.70 15.13
CA ALA A 110 -10.74 -2.63 14.94
C ALA A 110 -11.17 -3.29 13.61
N GLU A 111 -10.45 -3.04 12.52
CA GLU A 111 -10.73 -3.67 11.22
C GLU A 111 -10.48 -5.17 11.27
N ARG A 112 -9.42 -5.63 11.96
CA ARG A 112 -9.15 -7.06 12.19
C ARG A 112 -10.26 -7.73 12.96
N ALA A 113 -10.71 -7.11 14.05
CA ALA A 113 -11.82 -7.62 14.86
C ALA A 113 -13.13 -7.71 14.06
N GLN A 114 -13.45 -6.67 13.29
CA GLN A 114 -14.63 -6.65 12.43
C GLN A 114 -14.56 -7.73 11.34
N LEU A 115 -13.40 -7.90 10.73
CA LEU A 115 -13.16 -8.93 9.72
C LEU A 115 -13.32 -10.33 10.33
N ALA A 116 -12.68 -10.60 11.47
CA ALA A 116 -12.79 -11.86 12.19
C ALA A 116 -14.25 -12.19 12.56
N GLN A 117 -15.00 -11.20 13.06
CA GLN A 117 -16.41 -11.37 13.36
C GLN A 117 -17.24 -11.76 12.14
N THR A 118 -17.05 -11.04 11.02
CA THR A 118 -17.79 -11.29 9.78
C THR A 118 -17.47 -12.66 9.22
N HIS A 119 -16.22 -13.06 9.21
CA HIS A 119 -15.80 -14.38 8.75
C HIS A 119 -16.34 -15.51 9.63
N THR A 120 -16.21 -15.36 10.94
CA THR A 120 -16.74 -16.37 11.90
C THR A 120 -18.25 -16.53 11.72
N ALA A 121 -18.99 -15.45 11.55
CA ALA A 121 -20.43 -15.50 11.31
C ALA A 121 -20.75 -16.21 9.98
N THR A 122 -20.01 -15.93 8.91
CA THR A 122 -20.19 -16.56 7.59
C THR A 122 -19.93 -18.08 7.67
N VAL A 123 -18.83 -18.49 8.29
CA VAL A 123 -18.49 -19.91 8.46
C VAL A 123 -19.53 -20.62 9.33
N ALA A 124 -19.96 -19.99 10.43
CA ALA A 124 -21.00 -20.55 11.30
C ALA A 124 -22.34 -20.72 10.58
N GLN A 125 -22.74 -19.76 9.75
CA GLN A 125 -23.96 -19.85 8.93
C GLN A 125 -23.86 -20.99 7.90
N ALA A 126 -22.73 -21.13 7.21
CA ALA A 126 -22.51 -22.20 6.24
C ALA A 126 -22.54 -23.57 6.91
N PHE A 127 -21.95 -23.71 8.09
CA PHE A 127 -22.00 -24.93 8.89
C PHE A 127 -23.42 -25.26 9.37
N GLN A 128 -24.16 -24.27 9.89
CA GLN A 128 -25.56 -24.45 10.32
C GLN A 128 -26.51 -24.83 9.18
N ALA A 129 -26.24 -24.31 7.99
CA ALA A 129 -26.98 -24.63 6.78
C ALA A 129 -26.61 -26.01 6.19
N GLY A 130 -25.65 -26.71 6.77
CA GLY A 130 -25.19 -28.03 6.28
C GLY A 130 -24.41 -27.94 4.95
N LEU A 131 -23.92 -26.76 4.57
CA LEU A 131 -23.16 -26.54 3.33
C LEU A 131 -21.71 -27.00 3.46
N VAL A 132 -21.16 -26.96 4.66
CA VAL A 132 -19.81 -27.43 4.99
C VAL A 132 -19.85 -28.32 6.23
N ASP A 133 -18.91 -29.25 6.31
CA ASP A 133 -18.73 -30.09 7.49
C ASP A 133 -17.90 -29.37 8.57
N ARG A 134 -17.78 -29.99 9.75
CA ARG A 134 -17.05 -29.40 10.87
C ARG A 134 -15.57 -29.24 10.57
N GLU A 135 -14.97 -30.19 9.88
CA GLU A 135 -13.54 -30.17 9.59
C GLU A 135 -13.19 -29.02 8.63
N THR A 136 -13.98 -28.86 7.57
CA THR A 136 -13.85 -27.74 6.63
C THR A 136 -14.08 -26.40 7.31
N ALA A 137 -15.09 -26.28 8.18
CA ALA A 137 -15.38 -25.05 8.92
C ALA A 137 -14.20 -24.66 9.84
N LEU A 138 -13.61 -25.61 10.56
CA LEU A 138 -12.45 -25.38 11.41
C LEU A 138 -11.19 -25.02 10.60
N ALA A 139 -10.95 -25.72 9.48
CA ALA A 139 -9.83 -25.41 8.59
C ALA A 139 -9.93 -23.97 8.04
N GLU A 140 -11.14 -23.54 7.66
CA GLU A 140 -11.38 -22.19 7.16
C GLU A 140 -11.17 -21.12 8.26
N LEU A 141 -11.62 -21.35 9.49
CA LEU A 141 -11.36 -20.44 10.61
C LEU A 141 -9.85 -20.32 10.92
N ARG A 142 -9.11 -21.43 10.89
CA ARG A 142 -7.65 -21.43 11.08
C ARG A 142 -6.95 -20.65 9.97
N ARG A 143 -7.32 -20.91 8.71
CA ARG A 143 -6.74 -20.19 7.57
C ARG A 143 -6.91 -18.69 7.68
N GLN A 144 -8.07 -18.23 8.12
CA GLN A 144 -8.38 -16.82 8.30
C GLN A 144 -7.72 -16.24 9.55
N GLY A 145 -7.43 -17.06 10.55
CA GLY A 145 -6.70 -16.67 11.76
C GLY A 145 -5.34 -16.06 11.46
N HIS A 146 -4.63 -16.57 10.46
CA HIS A 146 -3.34 -15.99 10.03
C HIS A 146 -3.45 -14.54 9.54
N GLY A 147 -4.58 -14.15 8.94
CA GLY A 147 -4.82 -12.79 8.45
C GLY A 147 -5.37 -11.83 9.50
N THR A 148 -6.10 -12.35 10.48
CA THR A 148 -6.80 -11.54 11.50
C THR A 148 -6.09 -11.53 12.85
N GLY A 149 -5.23 -12.53 13.13
CA GLY A 149 -4.60 -12.74 14.44
C GLY A 149 -5.51 -13.40 15.48
N PHE A 150 -6.70 -13.86 15.08
CA PHE A 150 -7.64 -14.58 15.94
C PHE A 150 -7.65 -16.07 15.58
N TRP A 151 -7.87 -16.95 16.56
CA TRP A 151 -8.04 -18.40 16.34
C TRP A 151 -6.79 -19.14 15.83
N LEU A 152 -5.58 -18.71 16.23
CA LEU A 152 -4.34 -19.27 15.70
C LEU A 152 -3.99 -20.66 16.29
N ASP A 153 -4.28 -20.93 17.57
CA ASP A 153 -3.68 -22.05 18.29
C ASP A 153 -4.62 -23.00 19.06
N GLU A 154 -5.93 -22.75 19.13
CA GLU A 154 -6.82 -23.48 20.06
C GLU A 154 -8.07 -24.12 19.44
N ILE A 155 -8.13 -24.31 18.11
CA ILE A 155 -9.29 -24.94 17.48
C ILE A 155 -8.92 -26.28 16.83
#